data_4a5eadf8cbd8450307ee591a3b1d1e5b
#
_entry.id   4a5eadf8cbd8450307ee591a3b1d1e5b
#
_cell.length_a   1.000
_cell.length_b   1.000
_cell.length_c   1.000
_cell.angle_alpha   90.00
_cell.angle_beta   90.00
_cell.angle_gamma   90.00
#
_symmetry.space_group_name_H-M   'P 1'
#
loop_
_entity.id
_entity.type
_entity.pdbx_description
1 polymer ?
#
loop_
_entity_poly.entity_id
_entity_poly.type
_entity_poly.pdbx_seq_one_letter_code
_entity_poly.pdbx_strand_id
1 'polypeptide(L)'
;MKKNNFWNEAARYGVIMALVAILFDVLGFYVQNSLLSLLSLVVFVLLLTWAMKRRVAEYGATERGYSYGRCLGFMVCVMLCAGFIEGAFMGVAANWLFVAKYDAMMSQSVGVLESTGFYTGDQLALIMKWMRSPLWLIFGGMLGSAVKGGFFGLFIAAFTKRDPDVFSEGTNE
;
A
#
# COMPACT_ATOMS: atom_id res chain seq x y z
N MET A 1 3.31 -24.25 -19.38
CA MET A 1 3.46 -22.78 -19.16
C MET A 1 2.38 -22.33 -18.18
N LYS A 2 2.71 -21.90 -16.96
CA LYS A 2 1.73 -21.27 -16.05
C LYS A 2 1.24 -19.97 -16.70
N LYS A 3 -0.07 -19.85 -16.92
CA LYS A 3 -0.71 -18.65 -17.47
C LYS A 3 -0.38 -17.48 -16.53
N ASN A 4 0.24 -16.42 -17.05
CA ASN A 4 0.63 -15.25 -16.24
C ASN A 4 -0.64 -14.53 -15.74
N ASN A 5 -1.08 -14.85 -14.55
CA ASN A 5 -2.28 -14.29 -13.92
C ASN A 5 -1.90 -13.04 -13.10
N PHE A 6 -1.30 -12.04 -13.77
CA PHE A 6 -0.81 -10.80 -13.15
C PHE A 6 -1.82 -10.19 -12.16
N TRP A 7 -3.06 -9.99 -12.61
CA TRP A 7 -4.11 -9.37 -11.80
C TRP A 7 -4.55 -10.20 -10.61
N ASN A 8 -4.65 -11.52 -10.81
CA ASN A 8 -5.05 -12.43 -9.73
C ASN A 8 -4.00 -12.50 -8.63
N GLU A 9 -2.71 -12.50 -9.01
CA GLU A 9 -1.63 -12.46 -8.03
C GLU A 9 -1.52 -11.09 -7.36
N ALA A 10 -1.65 -9.99 -8.11
CA ALA A 10 -1.67 -8.65 -7.54
C ALA A 10 -2.81 -8.51 -6.51
N ALA A 11 -4.00 -8.98 -6.83
CA ALA A 11 -5.13 -9.00 -5.92
C ALA A 11 -4.86 -9.86 -4.68
N ARG A 12 -4.32 -11.08 -4.85
CA ARG A 12 -4.00 -11.98 -3.74
C ARG A 12 -3.00 -11.38 -2.76
N TYR A 13 -1.89 -10.82 -3.28
CA TYR A 13 -0.92 -10.15 -2.42
C TYR A 13 -1.48 -8.85 -1.85
N GLY A 14 -2.31 -8.13 -2.60
CA GLY A 14 -3.02 -6.93 -2.14
C GLY A 14 -3.92 -7.22 -0.95
N VAL A 15 -4.67 -8.33 -0.96
CA VAL A 15 -5.49 -8.77 0.18
C VAL A 15 -4.62 -9.04 1.41
N ILE A 16 -3.51 -9.77 1.25
CA ILE A 16 -2.59 -10.05 2.37
C ILE A 16 -2.05 -8.75 2.97
N MET A 17 -1.60 -7.82 2.11
CA MET A 17 -1.10 -6.52 2.54
C MET A 17 -2.16 -5.72 3.27
N ALA A 18 -3.40 -5.69 2.74
CA ALA A 18 -4.52 -4.99 3.34
C ALA A 18 -4.89 -5.54 4.72
N LEU A 19 -4.96 -6.87 4.87
CA LEU A 19 -5.29 -7.48 6.16
C LEU A 19 -4.25 -7.13 7.24
N VAL A 20 -2.98 -7.12 6.87
CA VAL A 20 -1.91 -6.72 7.80
C VAL A 20 -1.99 -5.23 8.11
N ALA A 21 -2.24 -4.36 7.11
CA ALA A 21 -2.42 -2.93 7.33
C ALA A 21 -3.61 -2.66 8.26
N ILE A 22 -4.77 -3.26 8.00
CA ILE A 22 -5.97 -3.16 8.84
C ILE A 22 -5.69 -3.58 10.29
N LEU A 23 -4.91 -4.66 10.49
CA LEU A 23 -4.53 -5.07 11.84
C LEU A 23 -3.75 -3.97 12.57
N PHE A 24 -2.78 -3.35 11.89
CA PHE A 24 -2.01 -2.24 12.46
C PHE A 24 -2.86 -0.98 12.67
N ASP A 25 -3.81 -0.68 11.78
CA ASP A 25 -4.75 0.43 11.94
C ASP A 25 -5.63 0.24 13.17
N VAL A 26 -6.19 -0.96 13.33
CA VAL A 26 -7.01 -1.32 14.52
C VAL A 26 -6.17 -1.20 15.80
N LEU A 27 -4.94 -1.72 15.80
CA LEU A 27 -4.04 -1.55 16.94
C LEU A 27 -3.72 -0.07 17.21
N GLY A 28 -3.54 0.73 16.16
CA GLY A 28 -3.28 2.17 16.23
C GLY A 28 -4.43 2.96 16.89
N PHE A 29 -5.69 2.51 16.76
CA PHE A 29 -6.81 3.11 17.49
C PHE A 29 -6.73 2.92 19.01
N TYR A 30 -6.00 1.90 19.48
CA TYR A 30 -5.86 1.61 20.91
C TYR A 30 -4.52 2.04 21.48
N VAL A 31 -3.47 1.97 20.68
CA VAL A 31 -2.08 2.22 21.10
C VAL A 31 -1.48 3.29 20.21
N GLN A 32 -1.53 4.54 20.66
CA GLN A 32 -0.87 5.67 19.97
C GLN A 32 0.63 5.68 20.32
N ASN A 33 1.40 4.82 19.65
CA ASN A 33 2.85 4.73 19.89
C ASN A 33 3.61 4.78 18.56
N SER A 34 4.62 5.63 18.49
CA SER A 34 5.50 5.76 17.32
C SER A 34 6.20 4.44 16.95
N LEU A 35 6.46 3.58 17.93
CA LEU A 35 7.05 2.25 17.69
C LEU A 35 6.12 1.36 16.88
N LEU A 36 4.80 1.44 17.10
CA LEU A 36 3.81 0.68 16.35
C LEU A 36 3.82 1.09 14.86
N SER A 37 3.90 2.40 14.59
CA SER A 37 3.98 2.92 13.22
C SER A 37 5.27 2.49 12.52
N LEU A 38 6.40 2.51 13.24
CA LEU A 38 7.68 2.03 12.72
C LEU A 38 7.62 0.52 12.41
N LEU A 39 7.05 -0.27 13.32
CA LEU A 39 6.89 -1.71 13.14
C LEU A 39 5.99 -2.02 11.92
N SER A 40 4.88 -1.29 11.79
CA SER A 40 3.99 -1.39 10.63
C SER A 40 4.75 -1.14 9.32
N LEU A 41 5.59 -0.10 9.27
CA LEU A 41 6.40 0.22 8.10
C LEU A 41 7.40 -0.90 7.77
N VAL A 42 8.08 -1.43 8.78
CA VAL A 42 9.05 -2.54 8.59
C VAL A 42 8.32 -3.78 8.05
N VAL A 43 7.21 -4.17 8.67
CA VAL A 43 6.42 -5.34 8.22
C VAL A 43 5.91 -5.13 6.80
N PHE A 44 5.45 -3.93 6.46
CA PHE A 44 5.02 -3.56 5.13
C PHE A 44 6.13 -3.78 4.09
N VAL A 45 7.34 -3.24 4.32
CA VAL A 45 8.48 -3.37 3.40
C VAL A 45 8.90 -4.83 3.25
N LEU A 46 8.92 -5.59 4.34
CA LEU A 46 9.25 -7.03 4.31
C LEU A 46 8.24 -7.83 3.49
N LEU A 47 6.94 -7.60 3.69
CA LEU A 47 5.88 -8.28 2.95
C LEU A 47 5.91 -7.92 1.46
N LEU A 48 6.10 -6.65 1.12
CA LEU A 48 6.19 -6.23 -0.27
C LEU A 48 7.43 -6.83 -0.97
N THR A 49 8.56 -6.87 -0.28
CA THR A 49 9.79 -7.52 -0.75
C THR A 49 9.59 -9.02 -0.93
N TRP A 50 8.94 -9.68 0.03
CA TRP A 50 8.63 -11.10 -0.03
C TRP A 50 7.73 -11.44 -1.23
N ALA A 51 6.65 -10.67 -1.41
CA ALA A 51 5.73 -10.85 -2.54
C ALA A 51 6.47 -10.70 -3.89
N MET A 52 7.35 -9.69 -3.99
CA MET A 52 8.12 -9.45 -5.20
C MET A 52 9.15 -10.56 -5.47
N LYS A 53 9.93 -10.96 -4.45
CA LYS A 53 10.90 -12.06 -4.59
C LYS A 53 10.23 -13.35 -5.04
N ARG A 54 9.06 -13.67 -4.45
CA ARG A 54 8.31 -14.87 -4.82
C ARG A 54 7.85 -14.81 -6.28
N ARG A 55 7.36 -13.66 -6.74
CA ARG A 55 6.97 -13.47 -8.13
C ARG A 55 8.15 -13.56 -9.09
N VAL A 56 9.28 -12.94 -8.77
CA VAL A 56 10.50 -13.04 -9.60
C VAL A 56 11.02 -14.46 -9.65
N ALA A 57 10.98 -15.21 -8.56
CA ALA A 57 11.36 -16.62 -8.54
C ALA A 57 10.46 -17.47 -9.45
N GLU A 58 9.17 -17.16 -9.53
CA GLU A 58 8.19 -17.92 -10.30
C GLU A 58 8.22 -17.59 -11.80
N TYR A 59 8.44 -16.32 -12.16
CA TYR A 59 8.35 -15.83 -13.55
C TYR A 59 9.66 -15.31 -14.13
N GLY A 60 10.66 -15.03 -13.32
CA GLY A 60 11.96 -14.54 -13.73
C GLY A 60 12.92 -15.61 -14.21
N ALA A 61 12.55 -16.88 -14.07
CA ALA A 61 13.35 -18.02 -14.55
C ALA A 61 13.19 -18.27 -16.06
N THR A 62 12.41 -17.42 -16.76
CA THR A 62 12.28 -17.49 -18.21
C THR A 62 13.40 -16.69 -18.90
N GLU A 63 13.73 -17.04 -20.13
CA GLU A 63 14.77 -16.38 -20.97
C GLU A 63 14.61 -14.85 -21.07
N ARG A 64 13.41 -14.33 -20.84
CA ARG A 64 13.11 -12.88 -20.87
C ARG A 64 13.41 -12.14 -19.57
N GLY A 65 13.83 -12.83 -18.51
CA GLY A 65 14.04 -12.21 -17.20
C GLY A 65 12.78 -11.54 -16.63
N TYR A 66 12.96 -10.75 -15.57
CA TYR A 66 11.89 -9.95 -14.97
C TYR A 66 12.37 -8.51 -14.77
N SER A 67 12.03 -7.64 -15.74
CA SER A 67 12.55 -6.27 -15.81
C SER A 67 12.12 -5.41 -14.62
N TYR A 68 12.90 -4.37 -14.33
CA TYR A 68 12.64 -3.36 -13.31
C TYR A 68 11.22 -2.77 -13.39
N GLY A 69 10.79 -2.35 -14.58
CA GLY A 69 9.45 -1.76 -14.78
C GLY A 69 8.31 -2.74 -14.49
N ARG A 70 8.50 -4.03 -14.78
CA ARG A 70 7.52 -5.09 -14.41
C ARG A 70 7.46 -5.29 -12.90
N CYS A 71 8.61 -5.25 -12.21
CA CYS A 71 8.66 -5.30 -10.75
C CYS A 71 7.89 -4.13 -10.15
N LEU A 72 8.22 -2.90 -10.57
CA LEU A 72 7.59 -1.68 -10.06
C LEU A 72 6.08 -1.67 -10.34
N GLY A 73 5.67 -1.95 -11.58
CA GLY A 73 4.26 -2.00 -11.96
C GLY A 73 3.45 -3.02 -11.16
N PHE A 74 4.04 -4.19 -10.88
CA PHE A 74 3.38 -5.19 -10.05
C PHE A 74 3.18 -4.70 -8.61
N MET A 75 4.21 -4.11 -7.98
CA MET A 75 4.10 -3.59 -6.62
C MET A 75 3.08 -2.47 -6.51
N VAL A 76 3.02 -1.55 -7.48
CA VAL A 76 2.00 -0.50 -7.52
C VAL A 76 0.59 -1.11 -7.62
N CYS A 77 0.38 -2.13 -8.47
CA CYS A 77 -0.91 -2.81 -8.59
C CYS A 77 -1.30 -3.56 -7.31
N VAL A 78 -0.37 -4.24 -6.65
CA VAL A 78 -0.59 -4.87 -5.33
C VAL A 78 -1.05 -3.83 -4.32
N MET A 79 -0.38 -2.67 -4.30
CA MET A 79 -0.70 -1.60 -3.35
C MET A 79 -1.99 -0.87 -3.67
N LEU A 80 -2.37 -0.73 -4.95
CA LEU A 80 -3.70 -0.23 -5.32
C LEU A 80 -4.80 -1.14 -4.80
N CYS A 81 -4.65 -2.46 -4.95
CA CYS A 81 -5.60 -3.43 -4.41
C CYS A 81 -5.65 -3.39 -2.87
N ALA A 82 -4.49 -3.30 -2.23
CA ALA A 82 -4.40 -3.19 -0.77
C ALA A 82 -5.07 -1.92 -0.26
N GLY A 83 -4.76 -0.77 -0.87
CA GLY A 83 -5.31 0.52 -0.48
C GLY A 83 -6.82 0.65 -0.71
N PHE A 84 -7.36 -0.05 -1.72
CA PHE A 84 -8.82 -0.13 -1.91
C PHE A 84 -9.48 -0.82 -0.72
N ILE A 85 -8.96 -1.97 -0.29
CA ILE A 85 -9.53 -2.76 0.83
C ILE A 85 -9.34 -2.02 2.15
N GLU A 86 -8.15 -1.48 2.42
CA GLU A 86 -7.81 -0.68 3.59
C GLU A 86 -8.70 0.57 3.68
N GLY A 87 -8.85 1.31 2.57
CA GLY A 87 -9.71 2.49 2.48
C GLY A 87 -11.20 2.17 2.68
N ALA A 88 -11.68 1.04 2.16
CA ALA A 88 -13.04 0.56 2.39
C ALA A 88 -13.25 0.20 3.88
N PHE A 89 -12.30 -0.49 4.50
CA PHE A 89 -12.32 -0.77 5.94
C PHE A 89 -12.33 0.53 6.75
N MET A 90 -11.47 1.49 6.43
CA MET A 90 -11.43 2.79 7.11
C MET A 90 -12.75 3.56 6.96
N GLY A 91 -13.41 3.46 5.78
CA GLY A 91 -14.75 4.01 5.58
C GLY A 91 -15.78 3.42 6.54
N VAL A 92 -15.73 2.11 6.78
CA VAL A 92 -16.59 1.42 7.76
C VAL A 92 -16.17 1.78 9.19
N ALA A 93 -14.87 1.76 9.48
CA ALA A 93 -14.31 2.07 10.80
C ALA A 93 -14.68 3.48 11.26
N ALA A 94 -14.50 4.48 10.39
CA ALA A 94 -14.77 5.88 10.70
C ALA A 94 -16.26 6.20 10.92
N ASN A 95 -17.17 5.47 10.27
CA ASN A 95 -18.60 5.80 10.31
C ASN A 95 -19.43 4.88 11.21
N TRP A 96 -18.94 3.66 11.53
CA TRP A 96 -19.74 2.70 12.29
C TRP A 96 -19.01 1.99 13.44
N LEU A 97 -17.74 1.59 13.27
CA LEU A 97 -17.06 0.74 14.26
C LEU A 97 -16.28 1.54 15.32
N PHE A 98 -15.53 2.56 14.90
CA PHE A 98 -14.60 3.28 15.77
C PHE A 98 -14.81 4.80 15.71
N VAL A 99 -16.08 5.24 15.59
CA VAL A 99 -16.46 6.65 15.38
C VAL A 99 -15.76 7.60 16.35
N ALA A 100 -15.89 7.37 17.66
CA ALA A 100 -15.31 8.25 18.67
C ALA A 100 -13.77 8.31 18.61
N LYS A 101 -13.12 7.19 18.29
CA LYS A 101 -11.65 7.13 18.18
C LYS A 101 -11.16 7.81 16.91
N TYR A 102 -11.87 7.61 15.81
CA TYR A 102 -11.60 8.28 14.57
C TYR A 102 -11.76 9.80 14.70
N ASP A 103 -12.83 10.24 15.36
CA ASP A 103 -13.09 11.66 15.62
C ASP A 103 -12.00 12.31 16.50
N ALA A 104 -11.52 11.59 17.52
CA ALA A 104 -10.40 12.07 18.35
C ALA A 104 -9.12 12.25 17.53
N MET A 105 -8.78 11.27 16.69
CA MET A 105 -7.62 11.33 15.80
C MET A 105 -7.75 12.47 14.77
N MET A 106 -8.95 12.64 14.20
CA MET A 106 -9.25 13.72 13.26
C MET A 106 -9.14 15.09 13.89
N SER A 107 -9.69 15.27 15.10
CA SER A 107 -9.63 16.53 15.84
C SER A 107 -8.17 16.92 16.14
N GLN A 108 -7.33 15.97 16.46
CA GLN A 108 -5.90 16.21 16.65
C GLN A 108 -5.24 16.68 15.34
N SER A 109 -5.53 16.03 14.21
CA SER A 109 -4.99 16.40 12.91
C SER A 109 -5.47 17.78 12.45
N VAL A 110 -6.74 18.10 12.66
CA VAL A 110 -7.33 19.42 12.36
C VAL A 110 -6.73 20.49 13.25
N GLY A 111 -6.52 20.23 14.54
CA GLY A 111 -5.83 21.17 15.44
C GLY A 111 -4.42 21.54 14.97
N VAL A 112 -3.69 20.58 14.39
CA VAL A 112 -2.38 20.88 13.76
C VAL A 112 -2.57 21.79 12.53
N LEU A 113 -3.55 21.53 11.66
CA LEU A 113 -3.82 22.38 10.50
C LEU A 113 -4.27 23.80 10.91
N GLU A 114 -5.11 23.90 11.93
CA GLU A 114 -5.55 25.19 12.50
C GLU A 114 -4.38 26.01 13.03
N SER A 115 -3.43 25.36 13.72
CA SER A 115 -2.23 26.04 14.26
C SER A 115 -1.31 26.61 13.19
N THR A 116 -1.40 26.16 11.94
CA THR A 116 -0.64 26.73 10.81
C THR A 116 -1.16 28.10 10.37
N GLY A 117 -2.41 28.46 10.69
CA GLY A 117 -3.04 29.71 10.31
C GLY A 117 -3.36 29.85 8.82
N PHE A 118 -3.16 28.80 8.00
CA PHE A 118 -3.42 28.83 6.55
C PHE A 118 -4.88 28.55 6.20
N TYR A 119 -5.68 28.01 7.11
CA TYR A 119 -7.03 27.55 6.84
C TYR A 119 -8.04 28.31 7.70
N THR A 120 -9.17 28.71 7.07
CA THR A 120 -10.32 29.29 7.80
C THR A 120 -11.15 28.19 8.45
N GLY A 121 -11.96 28.55 9.46
CA GLY A 121 -12.84 27.59 10.14
C GLY A 121 -13.78 26.84 9.17
N ASP A 122 -14.32 27.55 8.16
CA ASP A 122 -15.19 26.94 7.14
C ASP A 122 -14.44 25.93 6.27
N GLN A 123 -13.19 26.21 5.92
CA GLN A 123 -12.33 25.28 5.18
C GLN A 123 -12.01 24.03 6.01
N LEU A 124 -11.72 24.20 7.30
CA LEU A 124 -11.48 23.07 8.21
C LEU A 124 -12.71 22.19 8.35
N ALA A 125 -13.91 22.81 8.49
CA ALA A 125 -15.17 22.04 8.54
C ALA A 125 -15.42 21.24 7.24
N LEU A 126 -15.10 21.81 6.09
CA LEU A 126 -15.20 21.15 4.79
C LEU A 126 -14.20 19.98 4.68
N ILE A 127 -12.96 20.17 5.10
CA ILE A 127 -11.92 19.14 5.15
C ILE A 127 -12.39 17.98 6.03
N MET A 128 -12.89 18.23 7.25
CA MET A 128 -13.42 17.21 8.14
C MET A 128 -14.54 16.39 7.49
N LYS A 129 -15.48 17.08 6.82
CA LYS A 129 -16.58 16.41 6.11
C LYS A 129 -16.07 15.49 5.01
N TRP A 130 -15.07 15.91 4.24
CA TRP A 130 -14.50 15.11 3.17
C TRP A 130 -13.72 13.90 3.71
N MET A 131 -12.87 14.11 4.71
CA MET A 131 -12.08 13.06 5.34
C MET A 131 -12.93 11.97 6.01
N ARG A 132 -14.21 12.26 6.30
CA ARG A 132 -15.19 11.30 6.80
C ARG A 132 -15.97 10.58 5.68
N SER A 133 -15.91 11.08 4.46
CA SER A 133 -16.59 10.47 3.32
C SER A 133 -16.00 9.09 3.00
N PRO A 134 -16.81 8.01 2.95
CA PRO A 134 -16.31 6.67 2.62
C PRO A 134 -15.63 6.62 1.25
N LEU A 135 -16.15 7.35 0.27
CA LEU A 135 -15.55 7.42 -1.06
C LEU A 135 -14.16 8.07 -1.00
N TRP A 136 -14.02 9.16 -0.24
CA TRP A 136 -12.74 9.84 -0.08
C TRP A 136 -11.71 8.93 0.61
N LEU A 137 -12.13 8.18 1.63
CA LEU A 137 -11.28 7.22 2.33
C LEU A 137 -10.80 6.09 1.41
N ILE A 138 -11.68 5.59 0.53
CA ILE A 138 -11.31 4.57 -0.47
C ILE A 138 -10.29 5.15 -1.47
N PHE A 139 -10.60 6.27 -2.10
CA PHE A 139 -9.70 6.88 -3.08
C PHE A 139 -8.38 7.34 -2.46
N GLY A 140 -8.44 7.95 -1.27
CA GLY A 140 -7.25 8.36 -0.52
C GLY A 140 -6.39 7.17 -0.11
N GLY A 141 -7.02 6.09 0.34
CA GLY A 141 -6.35 4.82 0.64
C GLY A 141 -5.64 4.24 -0.58
N MET A 142 -6.33 4.17 -1.72
CA MET A 142 -5.74 3.69 -2.98
C MET A 142 -4.54 4.55 -3.43
N LEU A 143 -4.70 5.87 -3.49
CA LEU A 143 -3.64 6.77 -3.92
C LEU A 143 -2.47 6.77 -2.95
N GLY A 144 -2.74 6.86 -1.64
CA GLY A 144 -1.71 6.82 -0.61
C GLY A 144 -0.91 5.52 -0.64
N SER A 145 -1.60 4.39 -0.77
CA SER A 145 -0.95 3.08 -0.87
C SER A 145 -0.17 2.93 -2.18
N ALA A 146 -0.69 3.43 -3.31
CA ALA A 146 0.03 3.42 -4.59
C ALA A 146 1.32 4.26 -4.51
N VAL A 147 1.28 5.43 -3.88
CA VAL A 147 2.47 6.27 -3.67
C VAL A 147 3.48 5.57 -2.76
N LYS A 148 3.05 4.98 -1.64
CA LYS A 148 3.92 4.16 -0.77
C LYS A 148 4.53 2.99 -1.56
N GLY A 149 3.71 2.25 -2.31
CA GLY A 149 4.15 1.13 -3.14
C GLY A 149 5.10 1.56 -4.25
N GLY A 150 4.87 2.70 -4.87
CA GLY A 150 5.78 3.29 -5.86
C GLY A 150 7.12 3.66 -5.23
N PHE A 151 7.10 4.40 -4.13
CA PHE A 151 8.31 4.85 -3.44
C PHE A 151 9.19 3.68 -2.98
N PHE A 152 8.65 2.77 -2.18
CA PHE A 152 9.41 1.59 -1.73
C PHE A 152 9.69 0.62 -2.87
N GLY A 153 8.78 0.56 -3.84
CA GLY A 153 8.90 -0.24 -5.05
C GLY A 153 10.11 0.14 -5.89
N LEU A 154 10.49 1.41 -5.97
CA LEU A 154 11.71 1.85 -6.67
C LEU A 154 12.96 1.14 -6.13
N PHE A 155 13.08 1.08 -4.80
CA PHE A 155 14.22 0.41 -4.16
C PHE A 155 14.12 -1.11 -4.27
N ILE A 156 12.96 -1.70 -3.95
CA ILE A 156 12.76 -3.15 -3.99
C ILE A 156 12.97 -3.68 -5.41
N ALA A 157 12.46 -3.00 -6.43
CA ALA A 157 12.63 -3.40 -7.83
C ALA A 157 14.10 -3.43 -8.25
N ALA A 158 14.91 -2.49 -7.78
CA ALA A 158 16.34 -2.44 -8.08
C ALA A 158 17.08 -3.68 -7.56
N PHE A 159 16.68 -4.20 -6.40
CA PHE A 159 17.30 -5.38 -5.78
C PHE A 159 16.66 -6.71 -6.19
N THR A 160 15.45 -6.71 -6.74
CA THR A 160 14.71 -7.93 -7.06
C THR A 160 14.60 -8.23 -8.55
N LYS A 161 14.86 -7.23 -9.41
CA LYS A 161 14.88 -7.45 -10.86
C LYS A 161 15.80 -8.61 -11.24
N ARG A 162 15.45 -9.32 -12.30
CA ARG A 162 16.29 -10.35 -12.89
C ARG A 162 16.48 -10.03 -14.35
N ASP A 163 17.74 -9.78 -14.72
CA ASP A 163 18.11 -9.52 -16.10
C ASP A 163 17.98 -10.81 -16.95
N PRO A 164 17.69 -10.72 -18.26
CA PRO A 164 17.63 -11.87 -19.15
C PRO A 164 18.98 -12.61 -19.17
N ASP A 165 18.93 -13.94 -19.24
CA ASP A 165 20.14 -14.74 -19.38
C ASP A 165 20.61 -14.71 -20.84
N VAL A 166 21.55 -13.80 -21.14
CA VAL A 166 22.07 -13.54 -22.50
C VAL A 166 22.92 -14.71 -23.02
N PHE A 167 23.31 -15.65 -22.13
CA PHE A 167 24.18 -16.78 -22.48
C PHE A 167 23.43 -18.07 -22.84
N SER A 168 22.08 -18.10 -22.71
CA SER A 168 21.28 -19.27 -23.03
C SER A 168 21.01 -19.45 -24.53
N GLU A 169 21.30 -18.47 -25.38
CA GLU A 169 21.10 -18.55 -26.84
C GLU A 169 22.23 -19.30 -27.60
N GLY A 170 23.31 -19.72 -26.91
CA GLY A 170 24.49 -20.28 -27.53
C GLY A 170 24.60 -21.81 -27.57
N THR A 171 23.58 -22.58 -27.14
CA THR A 171 23.74 -24.03 -26.95
C THR A 171 22.83 -24.89 -27.87
N ASN A 172 22.22 -24.30 -28.89
CA ASN A 172 21.46 -25.04 -29.91
C ASN A 172 22.11 -24.89 -31.31
N GLU A 173 23.38 -25.29 -31.47
CA GLU A 173 23.96 -25.69 -32.74
C GLU A 173 24.37 -27.16 -32.65
#